data_45fc2d578e181aeb536daf790e6d8ea1
#
_entry.id   45fc2d578e181aeb536daf790e6d8ea1
#
_cell.length_a   1.000
_cell.length_b   1.000
_cell.length_c   1.000
_cell.angle_alpha   90.00
_cell.angle_beta   90.00
_cell.angle_gamma   90.00
#
_symmetry.space_group_name_H-M   'P 1'
#
loop_
_entity.id
_entity.type
_entity.pdbx_description
1 polymer ?
#
loop_
_entity_poly.entity_id
_entity_poly.type
_entity_poly.pdbx_seq_one_letter_code
_entity_poly.pdbx_strand_id
1 'polypeptide(L)'
;MINIIQRLRHSRGFGVHSPFAFNFILNVIHDRYWYYAFDDIDKVLIRHKVDLYDNSFHHLTYRLMRYFKPSTVLSVGVVQDVNLMYICYDDKERKCTALDNGITNIGLLNNLNHEIEREFSVINDLENDILYDSVFVDLINNKITKEELFSVSMGDAFWVLYGINERSTKKLWKSIKYDKRVRVTFDNRNVGIVLLHKSYNKQNYLV
;
A
#
# COMPACT_ATOMS: atom_id res chain seq x y z
N MET A 1 -23.47 -2.94 12.94
CA MET A 1 -24.03 -1.58 12.85
C MET A 1 -23.08 -0.52 13.39
N ILE A 2 -22.53 -0.67 14.60
CA ILE A 2 -21.61 0.31 15.23
C ILE A 2 -20.40 0.64 14.34
N ASN A 3 -19.77 -0.35 13.72
CA ASN A 3 -18.61 -0.15 12.85
C ASN A 3 -18.89 0.68 11.58
N ILE A 4 -20.09 0.62 11.03
CA ILE A 4 -20.46 1.40 9.84
C ILE A 4 -20.61 2.89 10.22
N ILE A 5 -21.22 3.17 11.35
CA ILE A 5 -21.40 4.54 11.84
C ILE A 5 -20.04 5.16 12.21
N GLN A 6 -19.14 4.39 12.83
CA GLN A 6 -17.78 4.85 13.13
C GLN A 6 -17.00 5.15 11.85
N ARG A 7 -17.06 4.27 10.86
CA ARG A 7 -16.41 4.51 9.54
C ARG A 7 -16.94 5.77 8.89
N LEU A 8 -18.26 5.96 8.84
CA LEU A 8 -18.87 7.15 8.26
C LEU A 8 -18.49 8.45 9.00
N ARG A 9 -18.32 8.40 10.31
CA ARG A 9 -17.84 9.55 11.11
C ARG A 9 -16.36 9.82 10.84
N HIS A 10 -15.51 8.82 10.96
CA HIS A 10 -14.07 8.98 10.78
C HIS A 10 -13.69 9.31 9.33
N SER A 11 -14.41 8.79 8.32
CA SER A 11 -14.18 9.15 6.91
C SER A 11 -14.39 10.64 6.61
N ARG A 12 -15.15 11.32 7.47
CA ARG A 12 -15.34 12.79 7.45
C ARG A 12 -14.52 13.52 8.50
N GLY A 13 -13.56 12.83 9.16
CA GLY A 13 -12.74 13.39 10.23
C GLY A 13 -13.43 13.59 11.58
N PHE A 14 -14.71 13.24 11.73
CA PHE A 14 -15.41 13.41 13.00
C PHE A 14 -14.87 12.43 14.07
N GLY A 15 -14.51 12.98 15.23
CA GLY A 15 -13.95 12.20 16.35
C GLY A 15 -12.47 11.84 16.19
N VAL A 16 -11.80 12.39 15.18
CA VAL A 16 -10.35 12.26 15.01
C VAL A 16 -9.68 13.48 15.64
N HIS A 17 -9.06 13.29 16.81
CA HIS A 17 -8.44 14.39 17.57
C HIS A 17 -7.00 14.68 17.14
N SER A 18 -6.36 13.80 16.36
CA SER A 18 -5.03 14.02 15.83
C SER A 18 -5.09 14.87 14.55
N PRO A 19 -4.48 16.08 14.52
CA PRO A 19 -4.42 16.90 13.31
C PRO A 19 -3.77 16.16 12.13
N PHE A 20 -2.74 15.36 12.41
CA PHE A 20 -2.11 14.50 11.41
C PHE A 20 -3.13 13.51 10.82
N ALA A 21 -3.79 12.72 11.67
CA ALA A 21 -4.72 11.69 11.20
C ALA A 21 -5.93 12.30 10.48
N PHE A 22 -6.44 13.44 10.94
CA PHE A 22 -7.51 14.18 10.29
C PHE A 22 -7.12 14.57 8.86
N ASN A 23 -5.98 15.25 8.70
CA ASN A 23 -5.49 15.68 7.39
C ASN A 23 -5.18 14.48 6.49
N PHE A 24 -4.58 13.41 7.03
CA PHE A 24 -4.26 12.20 6.28
C PHE A 24 -5.51 11.49 5.76
N ILE A 25 -6.55 11.38 6.58
CA ILE A 25 -7.83 10.76 6.18
C ILE A 25 -8.46 11.57 5.04
N LEU A 26 -8.55 12.89 5.18
CA LEU A 26 -9.26 13.72 4.20
C LEU A 26 -8.48 13.92 2.90
N ASN A 27 -7.18 14.17 3.02
CA ASN A 27 -6.37 14.63 1.89
C ASN A 27 -5.53 13.52 1.24
N VAL A 28 -5.54 12.29 1.80
CA VAL A 28 -4.83 11.15 1.22
C VAL A 28 -5.76 9.95 1.03
N ILE A 29 -6.40 9.47 2.12
CA ILE A 29 -7.24 8.27 2.03
C ILE A 29 -8.50 8.55 1.19
N HIS A 30 -9.20 9.63 1.49
CA HIS A 30 -10.46 10.02 0.84
C HIS A 30 -10.32 11.18 -0.16
N ASP A 31 -9.09 11.47 -0.58
CA ASP A 31 -8.85 12.45 -1.63
C ASP A 31 -9.59 12.03 -2.92
N ARG A 32 -10.28 13.01 -3.54
CA ARG A 32 -11.07 12.82 -4.76
C ARG A 32 -10.46 13.52 -5.97
N TYR A 33 -9.29 14.13 -5.81
CA TYR A 33 -8.64 14.77 -6.94
C TYR A 33 -8.25 13.74 -7.98
N TRP A 34 -8.44 14.11 -9.25
CA TRP A 34 -7.98 13.34 -10.38
C TRP A 34 -6.55 13.78 -10.71
N TYR A 35 -5.64 12.84 -10.77
CA TYR A 35 -4.24 13.11 -11.08
C TYR A 35 -3.93 12.71 -12.52
N TYR A 36 -3.11 13.49 -13.24
CA TYR A 36 -2.67 13.16 -14.60
C TYR A 36 -2.06 11.76 -14.73
N ALA A 37 -1.39 11.31 -13.68
CA ALA A 37 -0.86 9.96 -13.59
C ALA A 37 -1.90 8.86 -13.89
N PHE A 38 -3.15 9.08 -13.48
CA PHE A 38 -4.22 8.11 -13.70
C PHE A 38 -4.55 7.98 -15.18
N ASP A 39 -4.69 9.10 -15.89
CA ASP A 39 -4.94 9.10 -17.33
C ASP A 39 -3.77 8.49 -18.11
N ASP A 40 -2.54 8.75 -17.69
CA ASP A 40 -1.35 8.25 -18.41
C ASP A 40 -1.18 6.74 -18.18
N ILE A 41 -1.38 6.26 -16.96
CA ILE A 41 -1.34 4.83 -16.64
C ILE A 41 -2.50 4.10 -17.36
N ASP A 42 -3.72 4.65 -17.32
CA ASP A 42 -4.87 4.07 -17.99
C ASP A 42 -4.64 3.90 -19.50
N LYS A 43 -4.02 4.88 -20.17
CA LYS A 43 -3.64 4.78 -21.59
C LYS A 43 -2.71 3.60 -21.85
N VAL A 44 -1.73 3.36 -20.97
CA VAL A 44 -0.81 2.23 -21.08
C VAL A 44 -1.57 0.92 -20.88
N LEU A 45 -2.40 0.82 -19.84
CA LEU A 45 -3.17 -0.38 -19.53
C LEU A 45 -4.13 -0.77 -20.65
N ILE A 46 -4.82 0.21 -21.25
CA ILE A 46 -5.72 -0.01 -22.40
C ILE A 46 -4.92 -0.59 -23.58
N ARG A 47 -3.72 -0.07 -23.89
CA ARG A 47 -2.88 -0.59 -24.97
C ARG A 47 -2.49 -2.06 -24.74
N HIS A 48 -2.23 -2.44 -23.49
CA HIS A 48 -1.90 -3.80 -23.10
C HIS A 48 -3.13 -4.68 -22.83
N LYS A 49 -4.35 -4.18 -23.06
CA LYS A 49 -5.62 -4.89 -22.83
C LYS A 49 -5.78 -5.36 -21.39
N VAL A 50 -5.25 -4.61 -20.45
CA VAL A 50 -5.44 -4.83 -19.02
C VAL A 50 -6.69 -4.10 -18.58
N ASP A 51 -7.68 -4.84 -18.11
CA ASP A 51 -8.94 -4.28 -17.62
C ASP A 51 -8.91 -4.18 -16.10
N LEU A 52 -9.20 -3.00 -15.59
CA LEU A 52 -9.26 -2.72 -14.17
C LEU A 52 -10.69 -2.40 -13.76
N TYR A 53 -11.32 -3.33 -13.06
CA TYR A 53 -12.70 -3.16 -12.56
C TYR A 53 -12.81 -2.14 -11.42
N ASP A 54 -11.76 -2.00 -10.59
CA ASP A 54 -11.72 -1.07 -9.45
C ASP A 54 -10.32 -0.50 -9.25
N ASN A 55 -10.13 0.75 -9.63
CA ASN A 55 -8.87 1.47 -9.52
C ASN A 55 -8.68 2.12 -8.14
N SER A 56 -9.63 2.00 -7.23
CA SER A 56 -9.62 2.73 -5.95
C SER A 56 -8.38 2.43 -5.10
N PHE A 57 -7.93 1.15 -5.09
CA PHE A 57 -6.72 0.74 -4.41
C PHE A 57 -5.46 1.34 -5.05
N HIS A 58 -5.36 1.30 -6.37
CA HIS A 58 -4.23 1.83 -7.12
C HIS A 58 -4.12 3.35 -6.99
N HIS A 59 -5.25 4.06 -7.07
CA HIS A 59 -5.30 5.50 -6.83
C HIS A 59 -4.88 5.85 -5.40
N LEU A 60 -5.29 5.06 -4.40
CA LEU A 60 -4.81 5.22 -3.02
C LEU A 60 -3.30 4.98 -2.92
N THR A 61 -2.78 3.94 -3.57
CA THR A 61 -1.34 3.68 -3.64
C THR A 61 -0.59 4.91 -4.13
N TYR A 62 -0.96 5.46 -5.27
CA TYR A 62 -0.34 6.67 -5.83
C TYR A 62 -0.34 7.84 -4.85
N ARG A 63 -1.49 8.11 -4.19
CA ARG A 63 -1.59 9.18 -3.19
C ARG A 63 -0.68 8.96 -1.99
N LEU A 64 -0.56 7.71 -1.52
CA LEU A 64 0.37 7.34 -0.45
C LEU A 64 1.82 7.56 -0.85
N MET A 65 2.20 7.17 -2.08
CA MET A 65 3.54 7.39 -2.61
C MET A 65 3.90 8.87 -2.66
N ARG A 66 2.99 9.71 -3.16
CA ARG A 66 3.17 11.16 -3.18
C ARG A 66 3.26 11.79 -1.79
N TYR A 67 2.53 11.26 -0.84
CA TYR A 67 2.49 11.81 0.52
C TYR A 67 3.73 11.46 1.31
N PHE A 68 4.11 10.18 1.34
CA PHE A 68 5.25 9.70 2.14
C PHE A 68 6.60 9.79 1.42
N LYS A 69 6.61 9.78 0.09
CA LYS A 69 7.81 9.84 -0.76
C LYS A 69 8.89 8.82 -0.35
N PRO A 70 8.57 7.53 -0.23
CA PRO A 70 9.56 6.53 0.11
C PRO A 70 10.59 6.39 -1.00
N SER A 71 11.85 6.17 -0.64
CA SER A 71 12.95 5.95 -1.60
C SER A 71 13.06 4.48 -2.01
N THR A 72 12.69 3.57 -1.10
CA THR A 72 12.75 2.12 -1.31
C THR A 72 11.40 1.47 -1.02
N VAL A 73 10.95 0.63 -1.94
CA VAL A 73 9.63 -0.02 -1.86
C VAL A 73 9.75 -1.51 -2.13
N LEU A 74 9.17 -2.32 -1.25
CA LEU A 74 8.92 -3.74 -1.48
C LEU A 74 7.45 -3.97 -1.83
N SER A 75 7.20 -4.67 -2.94
CA SER A 75 5.87 -5.10 -3.36
C SER A 75 5.79 -6.63 -3.32
N VAL A 76 4.89 -7.17 -2.50
CA VAL A 76 4.70 -8.61 -2.30
C VAL A 76 3.36 -9.02 -2.88
N GLY A 77 3.39 -9.59 -4.08
CA GLY A 77 2.22 -10.14 -4.77
C GLY A 77 1.04 -9.19 -4.84
N VAL A 78 1.30 -7.90 -4.95
CA VAL A 78 0.24 -6.90 -4.93
C VAL A 78 -0.60 -7.00 -6.18
N VAL A 79 -1.87 -7.11 -5.91
CA VAL A 79 -3.02 -7.17 -6.79
C VAL A 79 -2.67 -6.73 -8.20
N GLN A 80 -2.35 -7.75 -9.02
CA GLN A 80 -1.96 -7.52 -10.40
C GLN A 80 -0.79 -6.53 -10.53
N ASP A 81 0.20 -6.87 -11.23
CA ASP A 81 1.45 -6.15 -11.51
C ASP A 81 1.30 -4.65 -11.79
N VAL A 82 0.07 -4.23 -12.07
CA VAL A 82 -0.35 -2.84 -12.30
C VAL A 82 -0.04 -1.89 -11.13
N ASN A 83 -0.10 -2.37 -9.88
CA ASN A 83 0.15 -1.47 -8.74
C ASN A 83 1.56 -0.89 -8.73
N LEU A 84 2.54 -1.62 -9.29
CA LEU A 84 3.91 -1.12 -9.44
C LEU A 84 3.99 0.12 -10.31
N MET A 85 3.14 0.27 -11.33
CA MET A 85 3.08 1.50 -12.13
C MET A 85 2.74 2.70 -11.25
N TYR A 86 1.73 2.56 -10.38
CA TYR A 86 1.31 3.63 -9.48
C TYR A 86 2.35 3.92 -8.38
N ILE A 87 3.11 2.89 -7.96
CA ILE A 87 4.22 3.02 -7.00
C ILE A 87 5.37 3.81 -7.62
N CYS A 88 5.72 3.53 -8.87
CA CYS A 88 6.93 4.06 -9.51
C CYS A 88 6.68 5.37 -10.29
N TYR A 89 5.43 5.79 -10.52
CA TYR A 89 5.11 6.83 -11.50
C TYR A 89 5.72 8.20 -11.19
N ASP A 90 5.63 8.66 -9.95
CA ASP A 90 5.94 10.04 -9.55
C ASP A 90 7.42 10.30 -9.25
N ASP A 91 8.24 9.25 -9.14
CA ASP A 91 9.65 9.37 -8.77
C ASP A 91 10.51 8.34 -9.53
N LYS A 92 11.42 8.85 -10.37
CA LYS A 92 12.32 8.03 -11.21
C LYS A 92 13.44 7.37 -10.41
N GLU A 93 13.84 7.97 -9.31
CA GLU A 93 14.94 7.49 -8.48
C GLU A 93 14.49 6.44 -7.45
N ARG A 94 13.19 6.23 -7.33
CA ARG A 94 12.63 5.27 -6.37
C ARG A 94 13.03 3.85 -6.74
N LYS A 95 13.63 3.15 -5.79
CA LYS A 95 14.01 1.74 -5.94
C LYS A 95 12.82 0.85 -5.57
N CYS A 96 12.26 0.21 -6.57
CA CYS A 96 11.13 -0.70 -6.40
C CYS A 96 11.60 -2.15 -6.53
N THR A 97 11.23 -3.00 -5.58
CA THR A 97 11.50 -4.43 -5.60
C THR A 97 10.18 -5.18 -5.56
N ALA A 98 9.98 -6.08 -6.50
CA ALA A 98 8.84 -7.00 -6.52
C ALA A 98 9.28 -8.38 -6.05
N LEU A 99 8.58 -8.95 -5.07
CA LEU A 99 8.75 -10.35 -4.69
C LEU A 99 7.90 -11.21 -5.61
N ASP A 100 8.55 -12.04 -6.42
CA ASP A 100 7.87 -13.03 -7.26
C ASP A 100 7.46 -14.24 -6.42
N ASN A 101 6.17 -14.45 -6.32
CA ASN A 101 5.57 -15.60 -5.65
C ASN A 101 5.05 -16.66 -6.64
N GLY A 102 5.48 -16.60 -7.90
CA GLY A 102 5.03 -17.47 -8.99
C GLY A 102 3.67 -17.08 -9.59
N ILE A 103 3.08 -15.96 -9.18
CA ILE A 103 1.81 -15.43 -9.69
C ILE A 103 2.07 -14.20 -10.57
N THR A 104 3.24 -13.59 -10.42
CA THR A 104 3.64 -12.36 -11.12
C THR A 104 3.74 -12.58 -12.62
N ASN A 105 3.02 -11.78 -13.40
CA ASN A 105 3.17 -11.78 -14.85
C ASN A 105 4.38 -10.93 -15.26
N ILE A 106 5.58 -11.53 -15.18
CA ILE A 106 6.84 -10.87 -15.48
C ILE A 106 6.86 -10.26 -16.89
N GLY A 107 6.23 -10.93 -17.87
CA GLY A 107 6.13 -10.42 -19.24
C GLY A 107 5.32 -9.12 -19.32
N LEU A 108 4.19 -9.05 -18.62
CA LEU A 108 3.40 -7.82 -18.52
C LEU A 108 4.18 -6.73 -17.81
N LEU A 109 4.80 -7.05 -16.67
CA LEU A 109 5.61 -6.11 -15.90
C LEU A 109 6.73 -5.48 -16.74
N ASN A 110 7.47 -6.29 -17.49
CA ASN A 110 8.56 -5.79 -18.35
C ASN A 110 8.03 -4.85 -19.43
N ASN A 111 6.88 -5.19 -20.04
CA ASN A 111 6.26 -4.33 -21.04
C ASN A 111 5.78 -3.01 -20.45
N LEU A 112 5.12 -3.05 -19.28
CA LEU A 112 4.65 -1.85 -18.59
C LEU A 112 5.82 -0.96 -18.15
N ASN A 113 6.91 -1.54 -17.66
CA ASN A 113 8.13 -0.82 -17.32
C ASN A 113 8.75 -0.08 -18.49
N HIS A 114 8.87 -0.76 -19.61
CA HIS A 114 9.42 -0.15 -20.81
C HIS A 114 8.62 1.09 -21.23
N GLU A 115 7.30 1.06 -21.08
CA GLU A 115 6.43 2.18 -21.44
C GLU A 115 6.48 3.36 -20.48
N ILE A 116 6.68 3.11 -19.19
CA ILE A 116 6.78 4.20 -18.19
C ILE A 116 8.21 4.61 -17.89
N GLU A 117 9.20 4.01 -18.59
CA GLU A 117 10.62 4.27 -18.39
C GLU A 117 11.06 4.14 -16.92
N ARG A 118 10.63 3.06 -16.26
CA ARG A 118 10.95 2.77 -14.85
C ARG A 118 11.64 1.43 -14.73
N GLU A 119 12.56 1.37 -13.79
CA GLU A 119 13.23 0.12 -13.43
C GLU A 119 12.69 -0.37 -12.07
N PHE A 120 12.54 -1.69 -11.98
CA PHE A 120 12.34 -2.37 -10.71
C PHE A 120 13.11 -3.71 -10.73
N SER A 121 13.48 -4.17 -9.57
CA SER A 121 14.08 -5.49 -9.41
C SER A 121 13.01 -6.53 -9.07
N VAL A 122 13.25 -7.76 -9.49
CA VAL A 122 12.43 -8.92 -9.10
C VAL A 122 13.29 -9.85 -8.28
N ILE A 123 12.80 -10.25 -7.13
CA ILE A 123 13.45 -11.22 -6.23
C ILE A 123 12.52 -12.39 -5.99
N ASN A 124 13.08 -13.58 -5.74
CA ASN A 124 12.31 -14.80 -5.47
C ASN A 124 12.12 -15.05 -3.97
N ASP A 125 12.99 -14.49 -3.14
CA ASP A 125 12.95 -14.65 -1.68
C ASP A 125 13.21 -13.31 -1.00
N LEU A 126 12.70 -13.16 0.22
CA LEU A 126 12.97 -11.99 1.04
C LEU A 126 14.41 -12.00 1.52
N GLU A 127 15.15 -10.98 1.19
CA GLU A 127 16.52 -10.75 1.66
C GLU A 127 16.46 -9.98 2.99
N ASN A 128 16.96 -10.58 4.06
CA ASN A 128 16.93 -9.99 5.41
C ASN A 128 17.87 -8.78 5.58
N ASP A 129 18.79 -8.57 4.65
CA ASP A 129 19.79 -7.50 4.75
C ASP A 129 19.32 -6.19 4.07
N ILE A 130 18.19 -6.23 3.36
CA ILE A 130 17.62 -5.06 2.70
C ILE A 130 16.40 -4.56 3.48
N LEU A 131 16.44 -3.29 3.86
CA LEU A 131 15.33 -2.62 4.55
C LEU A 131 14.63 -1.63 3.62
N TYR A 132 13.30 -1.61 3.70
CA TYR A 132 12.45 -0.78 2.86
C TYR A 132 11.72 0.31 3.65
N ASP A 133 11.59 1.50 3.04
CA ASP A 133 10.78 2.61 3.56
C ASP A 133 9.29 2.29 3.51
N SER A 134 8.88 1.46 2.55
CA SER A 134 7.51 1.02 2.46
C SER A 134 7.37 -0.41 1.95
N VAL A 135 6.32 -1.10 2.46
CA VAL A 135 6.01 -2.48 2.08
C VAL A 135 4.54 -2.57 1.68
N PHE A 136 4.30 -3.01 0.46
CA PHE A 136 2.97 -3.30 -0.07
C PHE A 136 2.77 -4.81 -0.13
N VAL A 137 1.64 -5.31 0.39
CA VAL A 137 1.36 -6.75 0.43
C VAL A 137 -0.08 -7.06 0.06
N ASP A 138 -0.25 -8.01 -0.84
CA ASP A 138 -1.52 -8.70 -1.02
C ASP A 138 -1.57 -9.91 -0.06
N LEU A 139 -2.30 -9.74 1.02
CA LEU A 139 -2.46 -10.78 2.04
C LEU A 139 -3.35 -11.95 1.60
N ILE A 140 -4.13 -11.79 0.52
CA ILE A 140 -5.03 -12.83 0.02
C ILE A 140 -4.21 -13.92 -0.65
N ASN A 141 -3.27 -13.52 -1.48
CA ASN A 141 -2.48 -14.41 -2.32
C ASN A 141 -1.10 -14.73 -1.74
N ASN A 142 -0.70 -14.07 -0.66
CA ASN A 142 0.62 -14.25 -0.07
C ASN A 142 0.56 -14.63 1.40
N LYS A 143 1.37 -15.62 1.77
CA LYS A 143 1.59 -15.99 3.16
C LYS A 143 2.82 -15.24 3.67
N ILE A 144 2.58 -14.12 4.34
CA ILE A 144 3.62 -13.38 5.02
C ILE A 144 3.29 -13.27 6.51
N THR A 145 4.28 -13.41 7.34
CA THR A 145 4.13 -13.25 8.78
C THR A 145 4.39 -11.80 9.20
N LYS A 146 3.90 -11.45 10.37
CA LYS A 146 4.18 -10.14 10.96
C LYS A 146 5.68 -9.91 11.17
N GLU A 147 6.41 -10.94 11.57
CA GLU A 147 7.84 -10.83 11.84
C GLU A 147 8.64 -10.63 10.56
N GLU A 148 8.28 -11.30 9.47
CA GLU A 148 8.87 -11.03 8.14
C GLU A 148 8.63 -9.59 7.69
N LEU A 149 7.42 -9.05 7.90
CA LEU A 149 7.16 -7.63 7.61
C LEU A 149 8.10 -6.70 8.39
N PHE A 150 8.33 -6.97 9.67
CA PHE A 150 9.24 -6.17 10.48
C PHE A 150 10.71 -6.36 10.08
N SER A 151 11.13 -7.57 9.67
CA SER A 151 12.53 -7.85 9.30
C SER A 151 12.98 -7.11 8.04
N VAL A 152 12.05 -6.83 7.12
CA VAL A 152 12.35 -6.09 5.88
C VAL A 152 12.02 -4.60 5.93
N SER A 153 11.58 -4.08 7.07
CA SER A 153 11.12 -2.70 7.19
C SER A 153 12.07 -1.80 7.97
N MET A 154 12.28 -0.59 7.47
CA MET A 154 12.91 0.47 8.26
C MET A 154 12.07 0.82 9.49
N GLY A 155 12.70 1.38 10.51
CA GLY A 155 12.04 1.67 11.79
C GLY A 155 10.93 2.72 11.73
N ASP A 156 10.86 3.49 10.65
CA ASP A 156 9.85 4.51 10.35
C ASP A 156 9.04 4.19 9.09
N ALA A 157 9.16 2.98 8.58
CA ALA A 157 8.44 2.51 7.40
C ALA A 157 6.92 2.59 7.56
N PHE A 158 6.24 2.59 6.42
CA PHE A 158 4.80 2.33 6.37
C PHE A 158 4.47 1.09 5.55
N TRP A 159 3.36 0.44 5.90
CA TRP A 159 2.86 -0.73 5.15
C TRP A 159 1.49 -0.44 4.57
N VAL A 160 1.22 -1.04 3.41
CA VAL A 160 -0.10 -1.07 2.78
C VAL A 160 -0.47 -2.53 2.56
N LEU A 161 -1.48 -2.98 3.28
CA LEU A 161 -1.89 -4.37 3.32
C LEU A 161 -3.26 -4.52 2.68
N TYR A 162 -3.33 -5.20 1.55
CA TYR A 162 -4.59 -5.51 0.87
C TYR A 162 -5.18 -6.82 1.42
N GLY A 163 -6.50 -6.90 1.49
CA GLY A 163 -7.20 -8.11 1.94
C GLY A 163 -7.30 -8.27 3.46
N ILE A 164 -7.22 -7.20 4.25
CA ILE A 164 -7.24 -7.26 5.73
C ILE A 164 -8.54 -7.79 6.33
N ASN A 165 -9.64 -7.74 5.58
CA ASN A 165 -10.98 -8.17 6.05
C ASN A 165 -11.35 -9.60 5.65
N GLU A 166 -10.48 -10.29 4.92
CA GLU A 166 -10.71 -11.68 4.55
C GLU A 166 -10.64 -12.59 5.80
N ARG A 167 -11.39 -13.69 5.76
CA ARG A 167 -11.44 -14.63 6.90
C ARG A 167 -10.07 -15.17 7.28
N SER A 168 -9.21 -15.42 6.30
CA SER A 168 -7.85 -15.94 6.46
C SER A 168 -6.89 -14.92 7.07
N THR A 169 -7.05 -13.63 6.76
CA THR A 169 -6.09 -12.56 7.09
C THR A 169 -6.45 -11.77 8.36
N LYS A 170 -7.70 -11.84 8.81
CA LYS A 170 -8.18 -11.10 10.01
C LYS A 170 -7.34 -11.29 11.27
N LYS A 171 -6.84 -12.52 11.49
CA LYS A 171 -5.98 -12.79 12.66
C LYS A 171 -4.66 -12.05 12.56
N LEU A 172 -4.03 -12.06 11.37
CA LEU A 172 -2.80 -11.34 11.12
C LEU A 172 -3.02 -9.83 11.28
N TRP A 173 -4.05 -9.26 10.63
CA TRP A 173 -4.39 -7.84 10.79
C TRP A 173 -4.58 -7.43 12.23
N LYS A 174 -5.33 -8.23 13.00
CA LYS A 174 -5.52 -7.98 14.43
C LYS A 174 -4.19 -8.01 15.19
N SER A 175 -3.31 -8.97 14.91
CA SER A 175 -2.00 -9.08 15.56
C SER A 175 -1.10 -7.88 15.25
N ILE A 176 -1.15 -7.36 14.02
CA ILE A 176 -0.42 -6.16 13.58
C ILE A 176 -0.95 -4.93 14.33
N LYS A 177 -2.26 -4.70 14.34
CA LYS A 177 -2.87 -3.54 15.01
C LYS A 177 -2.47 -3.41 16.48
N TYR A 178 -2.34 -4.53 17.18
CA TYR A 178 -2.01 -4.53 18.62
C TYR A 178 -0.52 -4.71 18.92
N ASP A 179 0.33 -4.86 17.90
CA ASP A 179 1.78 -4.91 18.12
C ASP A 179 2.30 -3.57 18.63
N LYS A 180 3.18 -3.62 19.65
CA LYS A 180 3.77 -2.42 20.27
C LYS A 180 4.67 -1.60 19.34
N ARG A 181 5.23 -2.23 18.31
CA ARG A 181 6.08 -1.59 17.30
C ARG A 181 5.25 -0.74 16.31
N VAL A 182 4.00 -1.11 16.09
CA VAL A 182 3.06 -0.36 15.24
C VAL A 182 2.54 0.86 16.00
N ARG A 183 2.55 2.02 15.37
CA ARG A 183 2.12 3.28 15.99
C ARG A 183 0.72 3.69 15.55
N VAL A 184 0.47 3.79 14.26
CA VAL A 184 -0.84 4.17 13.74
C VAL A 184 -1.32 3.15 12.72
N THR A 185 -2.62 2.84 12.76
CA THR A 185 -3.25 2.07 11.70
C THR A 185 -4.51 2.76 11.19
N PHE A 186 -4.72 2.68 9.88
CA PHE A 186 -5.97 3.04 9.24
C PHE A 186 -6.56 1.80 8.58
N ASP A 187 -7.76 1.45 9.02
CA ASP A 187 -8.54 0.33 8.48
C ASP A 187 -9.54 0.92 7.47
N ASN A 188 -9.16 0.92 6.20
CA ASN A 188 -9.99 1.38 5.10
C ASN A 188 -10.59 0.18 4.37
N ARG A 189 -11.67 -0.38 4.93
CA ARG A 189 -12.39 -1.54 4.41
C ARG A 189 -11.46 -2.74 4.19
N ASN A 190 -11.01 -2.97 2.95
CA ASN A 190 -10.14 -4.09 2.60
C ASN A 190 -8.64 -3.73 2.61
N VAL A 191 -8.32 -2.47 2.85
CA VAL A 191 -6.94 -1.96 2.86
C VAL A 191 -6.56 -1.49 4.26
N GLY A 192 -5.48 -2.04 4.80
CA GLY A 192 -4.85 -1.58 6.04
C GLY A 192 -3.62 -0.74 5.76
N ILE A 193 -3.56 0.46 6.31
CA ILE A 193 -2.34 1.28 6.28
C ILE A 193 -1.74 1.26 7.68
N VAL A 194 -0.45 0.97 7.78
CA VAL A 194 0.30 0.83 9.04
C VAL A 194 1.47 1.80 9.05
N LEU A 195 1.62 2.58 10.10
CA LEU A 195 2.75 3.49 10.28
C LEU A 195 3.58 3.04 11.48
N LEU A 196 4.91 2.93 11.28
CA LEU A 196 5.86 2.50 12.31
C LEU A 196 6.57 3.66 13.01
N HIS A 197 6.56 4.85 12.42
CA HIS A 197 7.33 6.00 12.89
C HIS A 197 7.06 6.34 14.36
N LYS A 198 8.10 6.30 15.18
CA LYS A 198 8.04 6.37 16.66
C LYS A 198 7.47 7.67 17.23
N SER A 199 7.48 8.77 16.48
CA SER A 199 6.90 10.04 16.93
C SER A 199 5.39 10.02 17.04
N TYR A 200 4.72 9.05 16.39
CA TYR A 200 3.27 8.93 16.47
C TYR A 200 2.83 8.24 17.76
N ASN A 201 1.76 8.73 18.36
CA ASN A 201 1.06 8.03 19.44
C ASN A 201 0.31 6.82 18.91
N LYS A 202 0.24 5.76 19.71
CA LYS A 202 -0.47 4.53 19.34
C LYS A 202 -1.95 4.80 19.14
N GLN A 203 -2.44 4.65 17.91
CA GLN A 203 -3.85 4.83 17.56
C GLN A 203 -4.30 3.94 16.40
N ASN A 204 -5.57 3.53 16.42
CA ASN A 204 -6.17 2.74 15.35
C ASN A 204 -7.44 3.44 14.86
N TYR A 205 -7.49 3.74 13.57
CA TYR A 205 -8.62 4.42 12.94
C TYR A 205 -9.40 3.46 12.04
N LEU A 206 -10.72 3.54 12.08
CA LEU A 206 -11.64 2.94 11.12
C LEU A 206 -12.08 4.03 10.15
N VAL A 207 -11.78 3.91 8.88
CA VAL A 207 -12.03 4.93 7.86
C VAL A 207 -12.77 4.36 6.66
#